data_67303ef337215641d21e52b752c3ba8e
#
_entry.id   67303ef337215641d21e52b752c3ba8e
#
_cell.length_a   1.000
_cell.length_b   1.000
_cell.length_c   1.000
_cell.angle_alpha   90.00
_cell.angle_beta   90.00
_cell.angle_gamma   90.00
#
_symmetry.space_group_name_H-M   'P 1'
#
loop_
_entity.id
_entity.type
_entity.pdbx_description
1 polymer ?
#
loop_
_entity_poly.entity_id
_entity_poly.type
_entity_poly.pdbx_seq_one_letter_code
_entity_poly.pdbx_strand_id
1 'polypeptide(L)'
;MKQIVVHPERCVGCMQCQVACAVAHSEAKQLVPALLESPRPRPRIHVGAGRYSEGFPNRCRHCDPAPCMLACLPGAIGRDFETNTVLVDPEICINCASCAMACPFGVIRYHPDTYAPPDKVVAVKCDNCIGRHQQGQIPACVE
;
A
#
# COMPACT_ATOMS: atom_id res chain seq x y z
N MET A 1 9.98 11.93 -10.88
CA MET A 1 9.18 10.95 -10.11
C MET A 1 8.35 10.11 -11.07
N LYS A 2 8.38 8.76 -10.97
CA LYS A 2 7.53 7.88 -11.78
C LYS A 2 6.20 7.67 -11.05
N GLN A 3 5.09 8.00 -11.69
CA GLN A 3 3.76 7.83 -11.13
C GLN A 3 3.08 6.62 -11.75
N ILE A 4 2.43 5.78 -10.92
CA ILE A 4 1.66 4.64 -11.43
C ILE A 4 0.31 5.17 -11.93
N VAL A 5 0.02 4.96 -13.20
CA VAL A 5 -1.27 5.26 -13.81
C VAL A 5 -2.09 3.97 -13.86
N VAL A 6 -3.35 4.05 -13.48
CA VAL A 6 -4.30 2.93 -13.54
C VAL A 6 -5.18 3.09 -14.77
N HIS A 7 -5.27 2.04 -15.58
CA HIS A 7 -6.13 1.92 -16.76
C HIS A 7 -7.26 0.91 -16.48
N PRO A 8 -8.40 1.34 -15.89
CA PRO A 8 -9.49 0.44 -15.52
C PRO A 8 -10.04 -0.36 -16.72
N GLU A 9 -10.07 0.27 -17.88
CA GLU A 9 -10.56 -0.33 -19.15
C GLU A 9 -9.72 -1.54 -19.60
N ARG A 10 -8.52 -1.71 -19.07
CA ARG A 10 -7.63 -2.84 -19.34
C ARG A 10 -7.64 -3.90 -18.25
N CYS A 11 -8.34 -3.62 -17.14
CA CYS A 11 -8.34 -4.49 -15.97
C CYS A 11 -9.37 -5.61 -16.16
N VAL A 12 -8.89 -6.84 -16.23
CA VAL A 12 -9.72 -8.05 -16.30
C VAL A 12 -9.97 -8.70 -14.92
N GLY A 13 -9.53 -8.06 -13.83
CA GLY A 13 -9.73 -8.58 -12.47
C GLY A 13 -8.89 -9.81 -12.13
N CYS A 14 -7.78 -10.07 -12.81
CA CYS A 14 -6.95 -11.27 -12.61
C CYS A 14 -6.20 -11.33 -11.27
N MET A 15 -6.20 -10.26 -10.49
CA MET A 15 -5.57 -10.14 -9.15
C MET A 15 -4.04 -10.29 -9.12
N GLN A 16 -3.34 -10.43 -10.25
CA GLN A 16 -1.88 -10.56 -10.28
C GLN A 16 -1.17 -9.42 -9.57
N CYS A 17 -1.63 -8.18 -9.75
CA CYS A 17 -1.08 -7.01 -9.06
C CYS A 17 -1.19 -7.10 -7.54
N GLN A 18 -2.26 -7.73 -7.01
CA GLN A 18 -2.40 -7.96 -5.57
C GLN A 18 -1.41 -9.02 -5.07
N VAL A 19 -1.26 -10.13 -5.80
CA VAL A 19 -0.32 -11.19 -5.45
C VAL A 19 1.11 -10.65 -5.49
N ALA A 20 1.50 -9.98 -6.57
CA ALA A 20 2.83 -9.37 -6.70
C ALA A 20 3.10 -8.35 -5.58
N CYS A 21 2.09 -7.54 -5.22
CA CYS A 21 2.20 -6.58 -4.12
C CYS A 21 2.40 -7.28 -2.77
N ALA A 22 1.64 -8.33 -2.47
CA ALA A 22 1.80 -9.09 -1.23
C ALA A 22 3.18 -9.73 -1.13
N VAL A 23 3.65 -10.36 -2.21
CA VAL A 23 4.99 -10.96 -2.27
C VAL A 23 6.09 -9.92 -2.09
N ALA A 24 5.97 -8.75 -2.73
CA ALA A 24 6.95 -7.68 -2.58
C ALA A 24 7.04 -7.12 -1.14
N HIS A 25 5.97 -7.28 -0.36
CA HIS A 25 5.89 -6.85 1.04
C HIS A 25 6.01 -8.01 2.04
N SER A 26 6.33 -9.23 1.58
CA SER A 26 6.68 -10.37 2.44
C SER A 26 8.15 -10.28 2.90
N GLU A 27 8.51 -11.03 3.91
CA GLU A 27 9.92 -11.20 4.32
C GLU A 27 10.71 -11.96 3.26
N ALA A 28 10.14 -13.07 2.79
CA ALA A 28 10.81 -13.98 1.86
C ALA A 28 10.94 -13.46 0.42
N LYS A 29 10.15 -12.46 0.02
CA LYS A 29 10.12 -11.90 -1.35
C LYS A 29 9.88 -12.93 -2.46
N GLN A 30 9.38 -14.10 -2.10
CA GLN A 30 9.08 -15.21 -2.99
C GLN A 30 7.69 -15.75 -2.71
N LEU A 31 6.96 -16.19 -3.74
CA LEU A 31 5.55 -16.56 -3.64
C LEU A 31 5.30 -17.71 -2.66
N VAL A 32 6.00 -18.82 -2.81
CA VAL A 32 5.74 -20.02 -2.01
C VAL A 32 6.09 -19.81 -0.53
N PRO A 33 7.27 -19.29 -0.16
CA PRO A 33 7.58 -18.98 1.23
C PRO A 33 6.63 -17.93 1.83
N ALA A 34 6.23 -16.90 1.07
CA ALA A 34 5.31 -15.86 1.54
C ALA A 34 3.92 -16.43 1.97
N LEU A 35 3.49 -17.52 1.37
CA LEU A 35 2.23 -18.20 1.75
C LEU A 35 2.32 -18.85 3.14
N LEU A 36 3.52 -19.16 3.60
CA LEU A 36 3.80 -19.83 4.87
C LEU A 36 4.13 -18.85 6.00
N GLU A 37 4.29 -17.55 5.68
CA GLU A 37 4.56 -16.53 6.69
C GLU A 37 3.39 -16.30 7.65
N SER A 38 3.73 -15.97 8.91
CA SER A 38 2.76 -15.61 9.94
C SER A 38 3.22 -14.33 10.65
N PRO A 39 2.49 -13.22 10.52
CA PRO A 39 1.25 -13.06 9.77
C PRO A 39 1.46 -13.11 8.23
N ARG A 40 0.45 -13.57 7.51
CA ARG A 40 0.53 -13.60 6.05
C ARG A 40 0.65 -12.19 5.47
N PRO A 41 1.55 -11.95 4.51
CA PRO A 41 1.67 -10.66 3.85
C PRO A 41 0.38 -10.30 3.10
N ARG A 42 -0.03 -9.04 3.19
CA ARG A 42 -1.26 -8.56 2.55
C ARG A 42 -0.93 -7.54 1.46
N PRO A 43 -1.71 -7.52 0.38
CA PRO A 43 -1.51 -6.52 -0.67
C PRO A 43 -1.88 -5.13 -0.17
N ARG A 44 -1.20 -4.12 -0.71
CA ARG A 44 -1.48 -2.70 -0.47
C ARG A 44 -2.21 -2.05 -1.65
N ILE A 45 -2.56 -2.84 -2.67
CA ILE A 45 -3.46 -2.52 -3.78
C ILE A 45 -4.63 -3.49 -3.72
N HIS A 46 -5.83 -3.02 -4.02
CA HIS A 46 -7.05 -3.83 -3.96
C HIS A 46 -7.84 -3.68 -5.26
N VAL A 47 -8.08 -4.78 -5.93
CA VAL A 47 -8.92 -4.79 -7.12
C VAL A 47 -10.37 -4.95 -6.68
N GLY A 48 -11.16 -3.91 -6.88
CA GLY A 48 -12.59 -3.89 -6.64
C GLY A 48 -13.38 -4.06 -7.94
N ALA A 49 -14.70 -4.14 -7.82
CA ALA A 49 -15.59 -4.07 -8.98
C ALA A 49 -15.51 -2.66 -9.58
N GLY A 50 -15.29 -2.59 -10.89
CA GLY A 50 -15.40 -1.39 -11.68
C GLY A 50 -16.81 -1.21 -12.23
N ARG A 51 -16.95 -0.31 -13.18
CA ARG A 51 -18.20 -0.11 -13.90
C ARG A 51 -18.39 -1.27 -14.89
N TYR A 52 -19.59 -1.84 -14.95
CA TYR A 52 -19.92 -3.03 -15.74
C TYR A 52 -19.12 -4.27 -15.29
N SER A 53 -18.33 -4.89 -16.14
CA SER A 53 -17.52 -6.08 -15.85
C SER A 53 -16.03 -5.77 -15.66
N GLU A 54 -15.66 -4.50 -15.60
CA GLU A 54 -14.27 -4.08 -15.42
C GLU A 54 -13.82 -4.25 -13.98
N GLY A 55 -12.52 -4.49 -13.76
CA GLY A 55 -11.89 -4.38 -12.47
C GLY A 55 -11.35 -2.98 -12.22
N PHE A 56 -11.26 -2.56 -10.97
CA PHE A 56 -10.65 -1.30 -10.59
C PHE A 56 -9.52 -1.52 -9.57
N PRO A 57 -8.24 -1.47 -9.99
CA PRO A 57 -7.11 -1.54 -9.08
C PRO A 57 -6.99 -0.27 -8.23
N ASN A 58 -7.56 -0.32 -7.03
CA ASN A 58 -7.55 0.81 -6.11
C ASN A 58 -6.30 0.80 -5.23
N ARG A 59 -5.55 1.90 -5.24
CA ARG A 59 -4.33 2.09 -4.45
C ARG A 59 -4.19 3.53 -3.95
N CYS A 60 -3.23 3.79 -3.07
CA CYS A 60 -2.91 5.14 -2.62
C CYS A 60 -2.47 6.04 -3.79
N ARG A 61 -2.97 7.29 -3.82
CA ARG A 61 -2.63 8.32 -4.82
C ARG A 61 -1.47 9.21 -4.39
N HIS A 62 -0.98 9.05 -3.16
CA HIS A 62 0.05 9.94 -2.58
C HIS A 62 -0.27 11.41 -2.76
N CYS A 63 -1.53 11.79 -2.44
CA CYS A 63 -2.11 13.12 -2.65
C CYS A 63 -1.22 14.26 -2.13
N ASP A 64 -1.30 15.40 -2.78
CA ASP A 64 -0.68 16.65 -2.31
C ASP A 64 -1.71 17.80 -2.37
N PRO A 65 -2.12 18.35 -1.21
CA PRO A 65 -1.83 17.90 0.15
C PRO A 65 -2.44 16.53 0.47
N ALA A 66 -1.84 15.80 1.41
CA ALA A 66 -2.31 14.47 1.80
C ALA A 66 -3.28 14.55 3.00
N PRO A 67 -4.60 14.30 2.82
CA PRO A 67 -5.57 14.41 3.92
C PRO A 67 -5.25 13.47 5.08
N CYS A 68 -4.76 12.26 4.78
CA CYS A 68 -4.37 11.29 5.79
C CYS A 68 -3.17 11.74 6.64
N MET A 69 -2.24 12.52 6.07
CA MET A 69 -1.12 13.11 6.80
C MET A 69 -1.61 14.23 7.72
N LEU A 70 -2.51 15.09 7.23
CA LEU A 70 -3.08 16.19 8.01
C LEU A 70 -3.95 15.70 9.18
N ALA A 71 -4.62 14.54 9.01
CA ALA A 71 -5.48 13.94 10.03
C ALA A 71 -4.69 13.05 11.03
N CYS A 72 -3.41 12.82 10.82
CA CYS A 72 -2.62 11.93 11.67
C CYS A 72 -2.19 12.64 12.95
N LEU A 73 -2.90 12.38 14.05
CA LEU A 73 -2.64 13.02 15.35
C LEU A 73 -1.22 12.76 15.88
N PRO A 74 -0.70 11.50 15.88
CA PRO A 74 0.67 11.26 16.36
C PRO A 74 1.75 11.64 15.34
N GLY A 75 1.40 12.10 14.13
CA GLY A 75 2.39 12.43 13.10
C GLY A 75 3.06 11.22 12.44
N ALA A 76 2.43 10.03 12.54
CA ALA A 76 2.96 8.79 11.96
C ALA A 76 2.95 8.78 10.41
N ILE A 77 2.26 9.70 9.77
CA ILE A 77 2.20 9.77 8.30
C ILE A 77 2.97 10.98 7.83
N GLY A 78 4.01 10.73 7.07
CA GLY A 78 4.89 11.77 6.50
C GLY A 78 5.07 11.62 5.01
N ARG A 79 5.68 12.62 4.39
CA ARG A 79 6.05 12.62 2.97
C ARG A 79 7.55 12.48 2.85
N ASP A 80 7.99 11.50 2.11
CA ASP A 80 9.36 11.39 1.65
C ASP A 80 9.61 12.40 0.53
N PHE A 81 10.55 13.31 0.74
CA PHE A 81 10.80 14.44 -0.19
C PHE A 81 11.53 14.02 -1.47
N GLU A 82 12.29 12.95 -1.44
CA GLU A 82 13.03 12.47 -2.62
C GLU A 82 12.08 11.79 -3.62
N THR A 83 11.22 10.91 -3.13
CA THR A 83 10.29 10.14 -3.96
C THR A 83 8.91 10.77 -4.03
N ASN A 84 8.63 11.80 -3.23
CA ASN A 84 7.32 12.43 -3.03
C ASN A 84 6.24 11.42 -2.61
N THR A 85 6.63 10.35 -1.94
CA THR A 85 5.76 9.27 -1.49
C THR A 85 5.28 9.55 -0.08
N VAL A 86 3.98 9.44 0.17
CA VAL A 86 3.41 9.51 1.51
C VAL A 86 3.58 8.14 2.17
N LEU A 87 4.26 8.10 3.31
CA LEU A 87 4.60 6.87 4.04
C LEU A 87 3.94 6.86 5.42
N VAL A 88 3.80 5.68 6.00
CA VAL A 88 3.37 5.47 7.38
C VAL A 88 4.56 4.96 8.17
N ASP A 89 4.84 5.57 9.30
CA ASP A 89 5.78 5.06 10.29
C ASP A 89 5.04 4.12 11.24
N PRO A 90 5.32 2.82 11.18
CA PRO A 90 4.63 1.84 12.02
C PRO A 90 4.98 1.95 13.50
N GLU A 91 6.15 2.49 13.84
CA GLU A 91 6.57 2.68 15.24
C GLU A 91 5.71 3.73 15.95
N ILE A 92 5.39 4.83 15.26
CA ILE A 92 4.63 5.96 15.78
C ILE A 92 3.12 5.72 15.70
N CYS A 93 2.65 4.88 14.76
CA CYS A 93 1.22 4.65 14.53
C CYS A 93 0.53 4.09 15.78
N ILE A 94 -0.57 4.74 16.21
CA ILE A 94 -1.37 4.34 17.37
C ILE A 94 -2.71 3.66 16.98
N ASN A 95 -2.89 3.30 15.72
CA ASN A 95 -4.10 2.63 15.22
C ASN A 95 -5.43 3.37 15.49
N CYS A 96 -5.42 4.71 15.44
CA CYS A 96 -6.61 5.53 15.77
C CYS A 96 -7.62 5.67 14.63
N ALA A 97 -7.35 5.17 13.45
CA ALA A 97 -8.19 5.19 12.24
C ALA A 97 -8.48 6.58 11.62
N SER A 98 -8.04 7.68 12.18
CA SER A 98 -8.28 9.04 11.65
C SER A 98 -7.84 9.19 10.19
N CYS A 99 -6.71 8.59 9.81
CA CYS A 99 -6.20 8.63 8.44
C CYS A 99 -7.10 7.87 7.44
N ALA A 100 -7.74 6.77 7.86
CA ALA A 100 -8.66 6.03 7.02
C ALA A 100 -9.96 6.80 6.81
N MET A 101 -10.46 7.47 7.83
CA MET A 101 -11.64 8.35 7.75
C MET A 101 -11.39 9.56 6.84
N ALA A 102 -10.19 10.11 6.86
CA ALA A 102 -9.80 11.25 6.03
C ALA A 102 -9.48 10.86 4.56
N CYS A 103 -9.27 9.57 4.26
CA CYS A 103 -8.90 9.12 2.93
C CYS A 103 -10.12 9.03 2.00
N PRO A 104 -10.23 9.87 0.94
CA PRO A 104 -11.38 9.83 0.04
C PRO A 104 -11.42 8.56 -0.85
N PHE A 105 -10.32 7.81 -0.90
CA PHE A 105 -10.19 6.61 -1.76
C PHE A 105 -10.36 5.30 -1.00
N GLY A 106 -10.45 5.33 0.35
CA GLY A 106 -10.63 4.15 1.18
C GLY A 106 -9.53 3.09 1.02
N VAL A 107 -8.29 3.50 0.86
CA VAL A 107 -7.15 2.61 0.55
C VAL A 107 -6.30 2.26 1.76
N ILE A 108 -6.62 2.78 2.94
CA ILE A 108 -5.87 2.50 4.17
C ILE A 108 -6.53 1.32 4.87
N ARG A 109 -5.73 0.33 5.23
CA ARG A 109 -6.14 -0.87 5.96
C ARG A 109 -5.37 -0.97 7.27
N TYR A 110 -5.87 -1.78 8.19
CA TYR A 110 -5.24 -2.00 9.50
C TYR A 110 -4.99 -3.49 9.67
N HIS A 111 -3.75 -3.85 9.84
CA HIS A 111 -3.31 -5.22 10.10
C HIS A 111 -1.85 -5.21 10.61
N PRO A 112 -1.36 -6.30 11.19
CA PRO A 112 0.06 -6.49 11.39
C PRO A 112 0.77 -6.39 10.03
N ASP A 113 1.92 -5.72 9.99
CA ASP A 113 2.69 -5.54 8.77
C ASP A 113 4.13 -6.00 8.99
N THR A 114 4.78 -6.51 7.96
CA THR A 114 6.15 -7.00 7.99
C THR A 114 7.16 -5.96 8.53
N TYR A 115 6.84 -4.68 8.32
CA TYR A 115 7.68 -3.56 8.78
C TYR A 115 7.24 -2.96 10.12
N ALA A 116 6.20 -3.52 10.74
CA ALA A 116 5.72 -3.08 12.04
C ALA A 116 6.35 -3.90 13.18
N PRO A 117 6.37 -3.37 14.42
CA PRO A 117 6.69 -4.18 15.58
C PRO A 117 5.82 -5.44 15.66
N PRO A 118 6.35 -6.55 16.22
CA PRO A 118 5.60 -7.80 16.38
C PRO A 118 4.23 -7.56 17.03
N ASP A 119 3.20 -8.18 16.48
CA ASP A 119 1.81 -8.11 16.97
C ASP A 119 1.15 -6.73 16.96
N LYS A 120 1.82 -5.71 16.46
CA LYS A 120 1.26 -4.36 16.36
C LYS A 120 0.43 -4.20 15.11
N VAL A 121 -0.86 -3.88 15.29
CA VAL A 121 -1.75 -3.49 14.19
C VAL A 121 -1.53 -2.02 13.87
N VAL A 122 -1.20 -1.72 12.63
CA VAL A 122 -0.88 -0.37 12.15
C VAL A 122 -1.66 -0.02 10.90
N ALA A 123 -1.69 1.26 10.56
CA ALA A 123 -2.21 1.70 9.27
C ALA A 123 -1.27 1.26 8.14
N VAL A 124 -1.80 0.56 7.16
CA VAL A 124 -1.07 0.07 5.99
C VAL A 124 -1.71 0.60 4.72
N LYS A 125 -0.91 1.12 3.82
CA LYS A 125 -1.32 1.60 2.50
C LYS A 125 -0.18 1.42 1.50
N CYS A 126 -0.44 1.60 0.21
CA CYS A 126 0.60 1.59 -0.81
C CYS A 126 1.72 2.59 -0.45
N ASP A 127 2.95 2.12 -0.47
CA ASP A 127 4.19 2.86 -0.25
C ASP A 127 4.95 3.15 -1.55
N ASN A 128 4.29 2.94 -2.69
CA ASN A 128 4.88 3.05 -4.03
C ASN A 128 6.09 2.12 -4.24
N CYS A 129 6.18 1.04 -3.47
CA CYS A 129 7.31 0.10 -3.45
C CYS A 129 8.65 0.82 -3.28
N ILE A 130 8.75 1.73 -2.30
CA ILE A 130 9.93 2.61 -2.10
C ILE A 130 11.24 1.82 -2.02
N GLY A 131 11.25 0.66 -1.38
CA GLY A 131 12.43 -0.21 -1.31
C GLY A 131 12.88 -0.75 -2.68
N ARG A 132 11.93 -1.02 -3.59
CA ARG A 132 12.24 -1.40 -4.99
C ARG A 132 12.74 -0.21 -5.80
N HIS A 133 12.15 0.97 -5.56
CA HIS A 133 12.59 2.21 -6.20
C HIS A 133 14.04 2.56 -5.87
N GLN A 134 14.47 2.39 -4.63
CA GLN A 134 15.85 2.59 -4.20
C GLN A 134 16.83 1.64 -4.90
N GLN A 135 16.36 0.49 -5.34
CA GLN A 135 17.13 -0.49 -6.13
C GLN A 135 17.01 -0.27 -7.66
N GLY A 136 16.39 0.81 -8.10
CA GLY A 136 16.17 1.11 -9.53
C GLY A 136 15.07 0.26 -10.19
N GLN A 137 14.33 -0.53 -9.43
CA GLN A 137 13.26 -1.40 -9.92
C GLN A 137 11.92 -0.66 -10.02
N ILE A 138 11.03 -1.16 -10.86
CA ILE A 138 9.65 -0.67 -10.95
C ILE A 138 8.78 -1.28 -9.83
N PRO A 139 7.66 -0.63 -9.48
CA PRO A 139 6.72 -1.20 -8.50
C PRO A 139 6.21 -2.57 -8.92
N ALA A 140 6.14 -3.52 -7.97
CA ALA A 140 5.79 -4.92 -8.25
C ALA A 140 4.42 -5.12 -8.92
N CYS A 141 3.45 -4.24 -8.66
CA CYS A 141 2.13 -4.32 -9.29
C CYS A 141 2.11 -3.85 -10.76
N VAL A 142 3.22 -3.31 -11.29
CA VAL A 142 3.37 -2.81 -12.66
C VAL A 142 4.24 -3.75 -13.48
N GLU A 143 5.12 -4.49 -12.82
CA GLU A 143 5.99 -5.49 -13.45
C GLU A 143 5.17 -6.67 -14.00
#